data_1eb456060ba47acd43287239dff9355e
#
_entry.id   1eb456060ba47acd43287239dff9355e
#
_cell.length_a   1.000
_cell.length_b   1.000
_cell.length_c   1.000
_cell.angle_alpha   90.00
_cell.angle_beta   90.00
_cell.angle_gamma   90.00
#
_symmetry.space_group_name_H-M   'P 1'
#
loop_
_entity.id
_entity.type
_entity.pdbx_description
1 polymer ?
#
loop_
_entity_poly.entity_id
_entity_poly.type
_entity_poly.pdbx_seq_one_letter_code
_entity_poly.pdbx_strand_id
1 'polypeptide(L)' 'MDETEILTEVKAGNTIAFERLYDCYWLKVYNFAQLYITSSFEVSEVVQDVFVKVWESREMFDETKNFDGFLFIITRNII' A
#
# COMPACT_ATOMS: atom_id res chain seq x y z
N MET A 1 10.70 14.49 -2.35
CA MET A 1 11.15 13.08 -2.19
C MET A 1 10.47 12.26 -3.27
N ASP A 2 11.23 11.58 -4.12
CA ASP A 2 10.62 10.75 -5.17
C ASP A 2 10.19 9.40 -4.62
N GLU A 3 9.51 8.60 -5.46
CA GLU A 3 8.96 7.32 -5.02
C GLU A 3 10.04 6.36 -4.55
N THR A 4 11.16 6.28 -5.26
CA THR A 4 12.26 5.38 -4.89
C THR A 4 12.81 5.73 -3.53
N GLU A 5 12.97 7.01 -3.24
CA GLU A 5 13.44 7.48 -1.93
C GLU A 5 12.43 7.12 -0.83
N ILE A 6 11.14 7.33 -1.07
CA ILE A 6 10.08 6.98 -0.12
C ILE A 6 10.13 5.49 0.19
N LEU A 7 10.21 4.65 -0.83
CA LEU A 7 10.22 3.20 -0.65
C LEU A 7 11.47 2.74 0.09
N THR A 8 12.62 3.33 -0.22
CA THR A 8 13.87 3.01 0.48
C THR A 8 13.77 3.35 1.97
N GLU A 9 13.20 4.51 2.29
CA GLU A 9 13.02 4.93 3.67
C GLU A 9 11.99 4.07 4.40
N VAL A 10 10.91 3.65 3.72
CA VAL A 10 9.92 2.74 4.31
C VAL A 10 10.58 1.40 4.65
N LYS A 11 11.41 0.87 3.75
CA LYS A 11 12.13 -0.38 4.00
C LYS A 11 13.04 -0.27 5.23
N ALA A 12 13.59 0.92 5.45
CA ALA A 12 14.44 1.18 6.62
C ALA A 12 13.64 1.38 7.91
N GLY A 13 12.31 1.37 7.85
CA GLY A 13 11.47 1.51 9.03
C GLY A 13 11.06 2.94 9.36
N ASN A 14 11.20 3.88 8.42
CA ASN A 14 10.84 5.27 8.64
C ASN A 14 9.32 5.44 8.55
N THR A 15 8.68 5.73 9.69
CA THR A 15 7.22 5.85 9.76
C THR A 15 6.70 7.10 9.05
N ILE A 16 7.47 8.18 9.01
CA ILE A 16 7.08 9.40 8.29
C ILE A 16 7.04 9.12 6.78
N ALA A 17 8.03 8.39 6.27
CA ALA A 17 8.02 7.97 4.87
C ALA A 17 6.84 7.04 4.58
N PHE A 18 6.46 6.19 5.52
CA PHE A 18 5.31 5.32 5.37
C PHE A 18 4.01 6.13 5.28
N GLU A 19 3.86 7.18 6.08
CA GLU A 19 2.70 8.07 5.98
C GLU A 19 2.61 8.72 4.61
N ARG A 20 3.74 9.13 4.03
CA ARG A 20 3.77 9.70 2.68
C ARG A 20 3.39 8.66 1.63
N LEU A 21 3.83 7.44 1.80
CA LEU A 21 3.46 6.33 0.91
C LEU A 21 1.95 6.09 0.97
N TYR A 22 1.38 6.08 2.16
CA TYR A 22 -0.06 5.96 2.35
C TYR A 22 -0.80 7.08 1.62
N ASP A 23 -0.38 8.32 1.82
CA ASP A 23 -1.04 9.48 1.19
C ASP A 23 -0.99 9.40 -0.34
N CYS A 24 0.08 8.84 -0.89
CA CYS A 24 0.23 8.70 -2.34
C CYS A 24 -0.63 7.59 -2.93
N TYR A 25 -0.92 6.53 -2.16
CA TYR A 25 -1.47 5.30 -2.73
C TYR A 25 -2.82 4.86 -2.18
N TRP A 26 -3.31 5.45 -1.07
CA TRP A 26 -4.55 4.97 -0.44
C TRP A 26 -5.74 5.01 -1.40
N LEU A 27 -5.82 6.05 -2.25
CA LEU A 27 -6.94 6.21 -3.18
C LEU A 27 -6.91 5.14 -4.27
N LYS A 28 -5.73 4.78 -4.75
CA LYS A 28 -5.61 3.69 -5.73
C LYS A 28 -6.11 2.37 -5.14
N VAL A 29 -5.73 2.08 -3.92
CA VAL A 29 -6.18 0.85 -3.24
C VAL A 29 -7.67 0.90 -3.00
N TYR A 30 -8.19 2.04 -2.55
CA TYR A 30 -9.62 2.25 -2.32
C TYR A 30 -10.42 1.99 -3.60
N ASN A 31 -10.02 2.63 -4.69
CA ASN A 31 -10.72 2.48 -5.97
C ASN A 31 -10.65 1.05 -6.49
N PHE A 32 -9.52 0.39 -6.33
CA PHE A 32 -9.38 -1.00 -6.74
C PHE A 32 -10.29 -1.92 -5.92
N ALA A 33 -10.34 -1.73 -4.61
CA ALA A 33 -11.18 -2.54 -3.74
C ALA A 33 -12.68 -2.35 -4.04
N GLN A 34 -13.10 -1.14 -4.45
CA GLN A 34 -14.48 -0.88 -4.81
C GLN A 34 -14.96 -1.70 -6.00
N LEU A 35 -14.06 -2.23 -6.81
CA LEU A 35 -14.45 -3.12 -7.91
C LEU A 35 -15.02 -4.45 -7.41
N TYR A 36 -14.74 -4.81 -6.17
CA TYR A 36 -15.10 -6.12 -5.60
C TYR A 36 -16.02 -6.01 -4.39
N ILE A 37 -16.05 -4.85 -3.72
CA ILE A 37 -16.76 -4.66 -2.45
C ILE A 37 -17.62 -3.41 -2.59
N THR A 38 -18.90 -3.49 -2.22
CA THR A 38 -19.85 -2.37 -2.36
C THR A 38 -19.93 -1.50 -1.11
N SER A 39 -19.71 -2.06 0.09
CA SER A 39 -19.76 -1.32 1.33
C SER A 39 -18.52 -0.43 1.50
N SER A 40 -18.73 0.89 1.63
CA SER A 40 -17.62 1.82 1.82
C SER A 40 -16.86 1.56 3.12
N PHE A 41 -17.57 1.08 4.16
CA PHE A 41 -16.93 0.71 5.41
C PHE A 41 -15.96 -0.45 5.22
N GLU A 42 -16.40 -1.49 4.51
CA GLU A 42 -15.55 -2.66 4.23
C GLU A 42 -14.37 -2.29 3.34
N VAL A 43 -14.58 -1.41 2.35
CA VAL A 43 -13.47 -0.93 1.50
C VAL A 43 -12.43 -0.22 2.35
N SER A 44 -12.86 0.63 3.28
CA SER A 44 -11.92 1.33 4.17
C SER A 44 -11.12 0.37 5.04
N GLU A 45 -11.76 -0.70 5.52
CA GLU A 45 -11.07 -1.73 6.30
C GLU A 45 -10.02 -2.45 5.44
N VAL A 46 -10.36 -2.77 4.19
CA VAL A 46 -9.41 -3.38 3.26
C VAL A 46 -8.20 -2.47 3.04
N VAL A 47 -8.42 -1.17 2.85
CA VAL A 47 -7.32 -0.21 2.67
C VAL A 47 -6.39 -0.25 3.88
N GLN A 48 -6.92 -0.22 5.09
CA GLN A 48 -6.10 -0.30 6.31
C GLN A 48 -5.31 -1.61 6.36
N ASP A 49 -5.96 -2.73 6.09
CA ASP A 49 -5.31 -4.04 6.13
C ASP A 49 -4.20 -4.15 5.09
N VAL A 50 -4.41 -3.58 3.90
CA VAL A 50 -3.39 -3.55 2.86
C VAL A 50 -2.14 -2.82 3.34
N PHE A 51 -2.30 -1.65 3.95
CA PHE A 51 -1.14 -0.86 4.39
C PHE A 51 -0.47 -1.45 5.62
N VAL A 52 -1.20 -2.13 6.50
CA VAL A 52 -0.59 -2.92 7.57
C VAL A 52 0.29 -4.02 6.96
N LYS A 53 -0.22 -4.71 5.94
CA LYS A 53 0.54 -5.76 5.25
C LYS A 53 1.76 -5.20 4.52
N VAL A 54 1.63 -4.03 3.90
CA VAL A 54 2.76 -3.35 3.27
C VAL A 54 3.86 -3.09 4.30
N TRP A 55 3.50 -2.56 5.45
CA TRP A 55 4.46 -2.28 6.52
C TRP A 55 5.14 -3.55 7.02
N GLU A 56 4.36 -4.59 7.27
CA GLU A 56 4.89 -5.88 7.73
C GLU A 56 5.81 -6.53 6.71
N SER A 57 5.54 -6.30 5.42
CA SER A 57 6.29 -6.89 4.31
C SER A 57 7.32 -5.92 3.72
N ARG A 58 7.60 -4.81 4.38
CA ARG A 58 8.39 -3.71 3.80
C ARG A 58 9.77 -4.12 3.34
N GLU A 59 10.36 -5.14 3.96
CA GLU A 59 11.69 -5.60 3.57
C GLU A 59 11.66 -6.51 2.33
N MET A 60 10.48 -6.96 1.92
CA MET A 60 10.32 -7.92 0.84
C MET A 60 10.14 -7.29 -0.53
N PHE A 61 9.70 -6.03 -0.61
CA PHE A 61 9.53 -5.41 -1.93
C PHE A 61 10.82 -4.77 -2.41
N ASP A 62 10.93 -4.70 -3.75
CA ASP A 62 12.08 -4.12 -4.43
C ASP A 62 11.73 -2.70 -4.86
N GLU A 63 12.41 -1.69 -4.30
CA GLU A 63 12.15 -0.28 -4.57
C GLU A 63 12.46 0.14 -6.00
N THR A 64 13.15 -0.72 -6.76
CA THR A 64 13.43 -0.47 -8.17
C THR A 64 12.35 -0.99 -9.10
N LYS A 65 11.39 -1.76 -8.58
CA LYS A 65 10.32 -2.34 -9.38
C LYS A 65 9.00 -1.62 -9.17
N ASN A 66 7.99 -2.02 -9.95
CA ASN A 66 6.67 -1.39 -9.94
C ASN A 66 5.95 -1.65 -8.62
N PHE A 67 5.82 -0.63 -7.79
CA PHE A 67 5.13 -0.74 -6.52
C PHE A 67 3.62 -0.96 -6.68
N ASP A 68 3.01 -0.42 -7.73
CA ASP A 68 1.58 -0.65 -8.01
C ASP A 68 1.26 -2.14 -8.12
N GLY A 69 2.10 -2.88 -8.83
CA GLY A 69 1.93 -4.33 -8.97
C GLY A 69 1.97 -5.05 -7.63
N PHE A 70 2.91 -4.65 -6.77
CA PHE A 70 3.02 -5.21 -5.43
C PHE A 70 1.77 -4.92 -4.60
N LEU A 71 1.27 -3.69 -4.64
CA LEU A 71 0.05 -3.29 -3.95
C LEU A 71 -1.17 -4.06 -4.42
N PHE A 72 -1.31 -4.23 -5.73
CA PHE A 72 -2.48 -4.94 -6.28
C PHE A 72 -2.48 -6.41 -5.87
N ILE A 73 -1.32 -7.04 -5.83
CA ILE A 73 -1.21 -8.43 -5.36
C ILE A 73 -1.65 -8.53 -3.91
N ILE A 74 -1.16 -7.65 -3.04
CA ILE A 74 -1.55 -7.64 -1.63
C ILE A 74 -3.06 -7.40 -1.50
N THR A 75 -3.58 -6.43 -2.22
CA THR A 75 -5.00 -6.09 -2.15
C THR A 75 -5.88 -7.27 -2.57
N ARG A 76 -5.52 -7.93 -3.68
CA ARG A 76 -6.27 -9.10 -4.15
C ARG A 76 -6.22 -10.25 -3.15
N ASN A 77 -5.11 -10.43 -2.48
CA ASN A 77 -4.97 -11.50 -1.48
C ASN A 77 -5.81 -11.23 -0.23
N ILE A 78 -6.03 -9.96 0.10
CA ILE A 78 -6.85 -9.57 1.26
C ILE A 78 -8.34 -9.64 0.92
N ILE A 79 -8.72 -9.24 -0.30
CA ILE A 79 -10.10 -9.34 -0.77
C ILE A 79 -10.47 -10.82 -0.96
#